data_8b0907bc1af763c74f506da8b5d69cba
#
_entry.id   8b0907bc1af763c74f506da8b5d69cba
#
_cell.length_a   1.000
_cell.length_b   1.000
_cell.length_c   1.000
_cell.angle_alpha   90.00
_cell.angle_beta   90.00
_cell.angle_gamma   90.00
#
_symmetry.space_group_name_H-M   'P 1'
#
loop_
_entity.id
_entity.type
_entity.pdbx_description
1 polymer ?
#
loop_
_entity_poly.entity_id
_entity_poly.type
_entity_poly.pdbx_seq_one_letter_code
_entity_poly.pdbx_strand_id
1 'polypeptide(L)'
;MKTLLILTPHMSTGGCPQVVAKKVELLKDYYDVIVVEWEMIAWAFVVQRNRVIDMIGNKFISLSENKEYDLFNIIDDHKVDYIMIEEFSETFIPTHIMKRLYSKERQYKIFETTHCSYTKPEWKKFLPDKFIFVSPHSLEVFKDMGVPMDLIEYPIDKKTPNKEYNQSLLGLDPEYKHVLNIGLFTWGKNQGYAFEVARLLQDYKIKFHFVGNQASNFVDYWGPIMKTKPDNCIVWGERNDVDSFTQSCDVHLFTSRLELNPLSIKESLEYSKPTMIFNLPTYKGKYDSEENIHYLTGDTIKYFRN
;
A
#
# COMPACT_ATOMS: atom_id res chain seq x y z
N MET A 1 19.28 -21.20 10.92
CA MET A 1 18.74 -19.95 10.30
C MET A 1 18.12 -19.15 11.42
N LYS A 2 18.23 -17.81 11.40
CA LYS A 2 17.55 -16.96 12.40
C LYS A 2 16.07 -16.83 12.07
N THR A 3 15.25 -16.70 13.11
CA THR A 3 13.79 -16.59 12.97
C THR A 3 13.37 -15.12 12.94
N LEU A 4 12.63 -14.75 11.90
CA LEU A 4 12.06 -13.42 11.69
C LEU A 4 10.52 -13.50 11.75
N LEU A 5 9.93 -12.82 12.72
CA LEU A 5 8.48 -12.64 12.81
C LEU A 5 8.11 -11.28 12.20
N ILE A 6 7.22 -11.27 11.21
CA ILE A 6 6.62 -10.06 10.66
C ILE A 6 5.22 -9.92 11.25
N LEU A 7 5.02 -8.89 12.07
CA LEU A 7 3.74 -8.59 12.73
C LEU A 7 3.06 -7.44 11.99
N THR A 8 1.88 -7.69 11.47
CA THR A 8 1.10 -6.72 10.68
C THR A 8 -0.32 -6.55 11.23
N PRO A 9 -0.92 -5.36 11.13
CA PRO A 9 -2.30 -5.16 11.56
C PRO A 9 -3.29 -6.12 10.90
N HIS A 10 -3.14 -6.34 9.60
CA HIS A 10 -3.98 -7.25 8.80
C HIS A 10 -3.32 -7.60 7.45
N MET A 11 -3.80 -8.65 6.81
CA MET A 11 -3.36 -9.07 5.47
C MET A 11 -4.51 -9.06 4.44
N SER A 12 -5.47 -8.13 4.59
CA SER A 12 -6.57 -8.01 3.65
C SER A 12 -6.15 -7.30 2.34
N THR A 13 -6.48 -6.05 2.17
CA THR A 13 -6.17 -5.26 0.95
C THR A 13 -5.34 -4.03 1.30
N GLY A 14 -4.64 -3.48 0.30
CA GLY A 14 -3.87 -2.25 0.42
C GLY A 14 -2.37 -2.43 0.27
N GLY A 15 -1.64 -1.31 0.39
CA GLY A 15 -0.19 -1.28 0.18
C GLY A 15 0.60 -2.04 1.24
N CYS A 16 0.22 -1.96 2.53
CA CYS A 16 0.93 -2.64 3.60
C CYS A 16 0.93 -4.18 3.40
N PRO A 17 -0.20 -4.87 3.16
CA PRO A 17 -0.19 -6.29 2.83
C PRO A 17 0.66 -6.66 1.60
N GLN A 18 0.68 -5.82 0.56
CA GLN A 18 1.53 -6.02 -0.61
C GLN A 18 3.02 -5.95 -0.25
N VAL A 19 3.40 -4.99 0.61
CA VAL A 19 4.78 -4.84 1.10
C VAL A 19 5.19 -6.04 1.96
N VAL A 20 4.31 -6.51 2.86
CA VAL A 20 4.57 -7.72 3.66
C VAL A 20 4.80 -8.93 2.75
N ALA A 21 3.95 -9.16 1.76
CA ALA A 21 4.13 -10.27 0.81
C ALA A 21 5.47 -10.17 0.07
N LYS A 22 5.89 -8.95 -0.33
CA LYS A 22 7.19 -8.73 -0.98
C LYS A 22 8.36 -8.94 -0.02
N LYS A 23 8.26 -8.52 1.24
CA LYS A 23 9.27 -8.81 2.26
C LYS A 23 9.44 -10.31 2.49
N VAL A 24 8.35 -11.06 2.56
CA VAL A 24 8.40 -12.53 2.67
C VAL A 24 9.13 -13.15 1.48
N GLU A 25 8.78 -12.74 0.26
CA GLU A 25 9.43 -13.20 -0.97
C GLU A 25 10.96 -12.99 -0.94
N LEU A 26 11.41 -11.82 -0.49
CA LEU A 26 12.82 -11.45 -0.45
C LEU A 26 13.60 -12.08 0.72
N LEU A 27 12.93 -12.38 1.84
CA LEU A 27 13.61 -12.76 3.09
C LEU A 27 13.51 -14.25 3.43
N LYS A 28 12.56 -15.00 2.86
CA LYS A 28 12.31 -16.42 3.19
C LYS A 28 13.50 -17.36 2.93
N ASP A 29 14.40 -16.98 2.04
CA ASP A 29 15.58 -17.79 1.71
C ASP A 29 16.77 -17.49 2.68
N TYR A 30 16.69 -16.43 3.47
CA TYR A 30 17.71 -15.99 4.43
C TYR A 30 17.31 -16.18 5.89
N TYR A 31 15.99 -16.15 6.16
CA TYR A 31 15.41 -16.24 7.49
C TYR A 31 14.33 -17.32 7.52
N ASP A 32 14.11 -17.89 8.68
CA ASP A 32 12.89 -18.62 8.98
C ASP A 32 11.77 -17.60 9.24
N VAL A 33 10.99 -17.30 8.20
CA VAL A 33 9.99 -16.22 8.23
C VAL A 33 8.65 -16.73 8.73
N ILE A 34 8.10 -16.05 9.73
CA ILE A 34 6.74 -16.21 10.26
C ILE A 34 6.01 -14.89 10.03
N VAL A 35 4.79 -14.96 9.50
CA VAL A 35 3.92 -13.79 9.39
C VAL A 35 2.74 -13.94 10.33
N VAL A 36 2.55 -12.93 11.18
CA VAL A 36 1.44 -12.87 12.14
C VAL A 36 0.56 -11.68 11.77
N GLU A 37 -0.68 -11.95 11.37
CA GLU A 37 -1.68 -10.89 11.25
C GLU A 37 -2.43 -10.72 12.58
N TRP A 38 -2.52 -9.48 13.03
CA TRP A 38 -3.17 -9.13 14.29
C TRP A 38 -4.66 -9.38 14.25
N GLU A 39 -5.29 -9.05 13.12
CA GLU A 39 -6.73 -9.21 12.93
C GLU A 39 -7.09 -9.52 11.48
N MET A 40 -7.93 -10.52 11.29
CA MET A 40 -8.51 -10.81 9.98
C MET A 40 -9.71 -9.89 9.74
N ILE A 41 -9.50 -8.79 9.00
CA ILE A 41 -10.53 -7.77 8.80
C ILE A 41 -11.56 -8.15 7.74
N ALA A 42 -11.14 -8.82 6.64
CA ALA A 42 -12.00 -9.08 5.50
C ALA A 42 -11.81 -10.48 4.92
N TRP A 43 -12.93 -11.15 4.64
CA TRP A 43 -12.96 -12.47 4.01
C TRP A 43 -12.82 -12.40 2.48
N ALA A 44 -13.27 -11.29 1.86
CA ALA A 44 -13.37 -11.15 0.42
C ALA A 44 -12.09 -10.65 -0.26
N PHE A 45 -11.17 -10.03 0.49
CA PHE A 45 -9.99 -9.35 -0.05
C PHE A 45 -8.72 -9.99 0.51
N VAL A 46 -8.33 -11.13 -0.06
CA VAL A 46 -7.32 -12.02 0.50
C VAL A 46 -6.15 -12.33 -0.43
N VAL A 47 -6.03 -11.61 -1.55
CA VAL A 47 -4.99 -11.87 -2.57
C VAL A 47 -3.61 -11.92 -1.94
N GLN A 48 -3.23 -10.93 -1.13
CA GLN A 48 -1.91 -10.87 -0.52
C GLN A 48 -1.74 -11.91 0.61
N ARG A 49 -2.80 -12.20 1.36
CA ARG A 49 -2.80 -13.27 2.37
C ARG A 49 -2.52 -14.62 1.72
N ASN A 50 -3.24 -14.95 0.66
CA ASN A 50 -3.05 -16.21 -0.06
C ASN A 50 -1.64 -16.33 -0.64
N ARG A 51 -1.12 -15.25 -1.23
CA ARG A 51 0.27 -15.19 -1.72
C ARG A 51 1.29 -15.51 -0.63
N VAL A 52 1.10 -14.99 0.58
CA VAL A 52 1.99 -15.30 1.72
C VAL A 52 1.83 -16.75 2.16
N ILE A 53 0.59 -17.25 2.27
CA ILE A 53 0.31 -18.66 2.61
C ILE A 53 0.98 -19.60 1.59
N ASP A 54 0.90 -19.30 0.30
CA ASP A 54 1.54 -20.10 -0.75
C ASP A 54 3.07 -20.15 -0.60
N MET A 55 3.70 -19.09 -0.05
CA MET A 55 5.15 -19.02 0.14
C MET A 55 5.65 -19.71 1.42
N ILE A 56 4.91 -19.62 2.54
CA ILE A 56 5.39 -20.06 3.85
C ILE A 56 4.45 -21.02 4.60
N GLY A 57 3.31 -21.35 4.01
CA GLY A 57 2.37 -22.35 4.54
C GLY A 57 1.84 -22.01 5.94
N ASN A 58 1.98 -22.96 6.86
CA ASN A 58 1.51 -22.87 8.25
C ASN A 58 2.28 -21.85 9.12
N LYS A 59 3.30 -21.19 8.59
CA LYS A 59 3.98 -20.06 9.25
C LYS A 59 3.26 -18.72 9.02
N PHE A 60 2.19 -18.71 8.25
CA PHE A 60 1.22 -17.62 8.27
C PHE A 60 0.16 -17.89 9.34
N ILE A 61 0.03 -17.00 10.31
CA ILE A 61 -0.82 -17.17 11.48
C ILE A 61 -1.71 -15.94 11.67
N SER A 62 -3.02 -16.15 11.71
CA SER A 62 -3.98 -15.14 12.19
C SER A 62 -4.22 -15.35 13.67
N LEU A 63 -4.05 -14.31 14.49
CA LEU A 63 -4.26 -14.43 15.94
C LEU A 63 -5.74 -14.67 16.26
N SER A 64 -5.97 -15.48 17.30
CA SER A 64 -7.29 -15.71 17.86
C SER A 64 -7.79 -14.51 18.70
N GLU A 65 -8.89 -14.67 19.42
CA GLU A 65 -9.36 -13.66 20.37
C GLU A 65 -8.37 -13.45 21.52
N ASN A 66 -7.61 -14.47 21.91
CA ASN A 66 -6.58 -14.37 22.96
C ASN A 66 -5.22 -13.98 22.37
N LYS A 67 -5.17 -12.80 21.74
CA LYS A 67 -4.03 -12.30 20.98
C LYS A 67 -2.72 -12.26 21.77
N GLU A 68 -2.77 -11.94 23.07
CA GLU A 68 -1.57 -11.91 23.91
C GLU A 68 -0.96 -13.30 24.06
N TYR A 69 -1.79 -14.28 24.43
CA TYR A 69 -1.35 -15.65 24.62
C TYR A 69 -0.75 -16.21 23.32
N ASP A 70 -1.47 -16.07 22.21
CA ASP A 70 -1.02 -16.56 20.91
C ASP A 70 0.30 -15.93 20.48
N LEU A 71 0.41 -14.60 20.55
CA LEU A 71 1.61 -13.89 20.12
C LEU A 71 2.86 -14.34 20.90
N PHE A 72 2.76 -14.44 22.23
CA PHE A 72 3.93 -14.80 23.01
C PHE A 72 4.26 -16.29 22.94
N ASN A 73 3.27 -17.18 22.76
CA ASN A 73 3.56 -18.59 22.45
C ASN A 73 4.30 -18.72 21.12
N ILE A 74 3.88 -18.00 20.06
CA ILE A 74 4.58 -17.98 18.78
C ILE A 74 6.03 -17.53 18.96
N ILE A 75 6.25 -16.43 19.72
CA ILE A 75 7.59 -15.89 19.97
C ILE A 75 8.48 -16.92 20.68
N ASP A 76 7.94 -17.59 21.72
CA ASP A 76 8.68 -18.52 22.55
C ASP A 76 8.93 -19.87 21.83
N ASP A 77 7.90 -20.45 21.20
CA ASP A 77 7.96 -21.75 20.50
C ASP A 77 8.92 -21.71 19.32
N HIS A 78 8.92 -20.60 18.57
CA HIS A 78 9.78 -20.43 17.40
C HIS A 78 11.13 -19.76 17.73
N LYS A 79 11.40 -19.40 18.99
CA LYS A 79 12.65 -18.74 19.43
C LYS A 79 12.98 -17.55 18.52
N VAL A 80 12.04 -16.61 18.42
CA VAL A 80 12.15 -15.47 17.50
C VAL A 80 13.37 -14.61 17.82
N ASP A 81 14.23 -14.36 16.81
CA ASP A 81 15.39 -13.47 16.91
C ASP A 81 15.06 -12.01 16.58
N TYR A 82 14.12 -11.82 15.65
CA TYR A 82 13.74 -10.49 15.13
C TYR A 82 12.24 -10.38 14.96
N ILE A 83 11.71 -9.22 15.32
CA ILE A 83 10.32 -8.85 15.05
C ILE A 83 10.32 -7.60 14.17
N MET A 84 9.69 -7.67 13.00
CA MET A 84 9.35 -6.53 12.15
C MET A 84 7.89 -6.18 12.35
N ILE A 85 7.58 -4.96 12.80
CA ILE A 85 6.21 -4.48 13.01
C ILE A 85 5.85 -3.53 11.86
N GLU A 86 4.84 -3.93 11.10
CA GLU A 86 4.38 -3.22 9.89
C GLU A 86 3.21 -2.31 10.24
N GLU A 87 3.48 -1.13 10.61
CA GLU A 87 2.73 -0.02 11.20
C GLU A 87 3.07 0.17 12.68
N PHE A 88 2.95 1.39 13.18
CA PHE A 88 3.25 1.66 14.58
C PHE A 88 2.38 0.83 15.52
N SER A 89 3.05 0.12 16.44
CA SER A 89 2.40 -0.80 17.38
C SER A 89 1.27 -0.14 18.17
N GLU A 90 1.40 1.14 18.52
CA GLU A 90 0.38 1.90 19.23
C GLU A 90 -0.95 2.03 18.48
N THR A 91 -0.96 1.80 17.18
CA THR A 91 -2.17 1.92 16.36
C THR A 91 -3.06 0.68 16.42
N PHE A 92 -2.52 -0.48 16.81
CA PHE A 92 -3.28 -1.73 16.77
C PHE A 92 -3.00 -2.69 17.94
N ILE A 93 -1.90 -2.51 18.70
CA ILE A 93 -1.56 -3.38 19.82
C ILE A 93 -1.93 -2.70 21.16
N PRO A 94 -2.72 -3.36 22.03
CA PRO A 94 -3.03 -2.84 23.35
C PRO A 94 -1.79 -2.57 24.21
N THR A 95 -1.84 -1.52 25.02
CA THR A 95 -0.71 -1.05 25.85
C THR A 95 -0.14 -2.12 26.77
N HIS A 96 -0.97 -3.01 27.36
CA HIS A 96 -0.49 -4.06 28.25
C HIS A 96 0.36 -5.10 27.52
N ILE A 97 0.00 -5.45 26.28
CA ILE A 97 0.78 -6.35 25.42
C ILE A 97 2.09 -5.66 25.00
N MET A 98 2.04 -4.38 24.64
CA MET A 98 3.24 -3.62 24.30
C MET A 98 4.24 -3.55 25.45
N LYS A 99 3.79 -3.41 26.70
CA LYS A 99 4.68 -3.43 27.89
C LYS A 99 5.52 -4.72 27.96
N ARG A 100 4.93 -5.86 27.63
CA ARG A 100 5.63 -7.14 27.57
C ARG A 100 6.49 -7.25 26.31
N LEU A 101 5.96 -6.89 25.14
CA LEU A 101 6.64 -6.99 23.85
C LEU A 101 7.92 -6.14 23.80
N TYR A 102 7.90 -4.93 24.39
CA TYR A 102 9.04 -4.02 24.47
C TYR A 102 9.81 -4.09 25.80
N SER A 103 9.62 -5.16 26.57
CA SER A 103 10.35 -5.38 27.81
C SER A 103 11.88 -5.34 27.58
N LYS A 104 12.63 -4.86 28.56
CA LYS A 104 14.10 -4.84 28.51
C LYS A 104 14.72 -6.23 28.58
N GLU A 105 13.99 -7.20 29.11
CA GLU A 105 14.41 -8.60 29.28
C GLU A 105 14.17 -9.43 28.01
N ARG A 106 13.52 -8.87 26.95
CA ARG A 106 13.28 -9.59 25.70
C ARG A 106 14.56 -10.06 25.04
N GLN A 107 14.51 -11.23 24.41
CA GLN A 107 15.67 -11.85 23.75
C GLN A 107 15.72 -11.57 22.24
N TYR A 108 14.75 -10.86 21.70
CA TYR A 108 14.64 -10.47 20.28
C TYR A 108 14.85 -8.97 20.09
N LYS A 109 15.14 -8.58 18.86
CA LYS A 109 15.18 -7.17 18.45
C LYS A 109 13.92 -6.79 17.69
N ILE A 110 13.46 -5.56 17.90
CA ILE A 110 12.28 -5.00 17.25
C ILE A 110 12.71 -3.97 16.20
N PHE A 111 12.24 -4.16 14.97
CA PHE A 111 12.27 -3.19 13.89
C PHE A 111 10.85 -2.74 13.62
N GLU A 112 10.63 -1.45 13.42
CA GLU A 112 9.29 -0.91 13.26
C GLU A 112 9.24 0.12 12.14
N THR A 113 8.13 0.17 11.43
CA THR A 113 7.87 1.15 10.38
C THR A 113 6.50 1.80 10.55
N THR A 114 6.21 2.79 9.74
CA THR A 114 4.85 3.28 9.48
C THR A 114 4.64 3.45 7.99
N HIS A 115 3.47 3.07 7.53
CA HIS A 115 3.00 3.27 6.16
C HIS A 115 2.07 4.47 6.04
N CYS A 116 1.77 5.14 7.16
CA CYS A 116 0.84 6.25 7.25
C CYS A 116 1.55 7.59 7.29
N SER A 117 1.05 8.57 6.51
CA SER A 117 1.59 9.93 6.41
C SER A 117 1.19 10.85 7.58
N TYR A 118 0.25 10.43 8.41
CA TYR A 118 -0.30 11.23 9.51
C TYR A 118 0.22 10.82 10.89
N THR A 119 1.08 9.81 10.97
CA THR A 119 1.71 9.40 12.24
C THR A 119 2.63 10.48 12.78
N LYS A 120 2.65 10.63 14.10
CA LYS A 120 3.40 11.67 14.80
C LYS A 120 4.31 11.08 15.88
N PRO A 121 5.48 11.68 16.15
CA PRO A 121 6.39 11.23 17.20
C PRO A 121 5.73 11.11 18.58
N GLU A 122 4.78 11.98 18.91
CA GLU A 122 4.10 12.02 20.21
C GLU A 122 3.21 10.81 20.46
N TRP A 123 2.84 10.08 19.41
CA TRP A 123 2.06 8.84 19.53
C TRP A 123 2.92 7.67 19.99
N LYS A 124 4.24 7.73 19.70
CA LYS A 124 5.18 6.66 19.97
C LYS A 124 5.60 6.65 21.43
N LYS A 125 5.17 5.63 22.18
CA LYS A 125 5.44 5.44 23.62
C LYS A 125 6.44 4.33 23.87
N PHE A 126 6.53 3.35 23.00
CA PHE A 126 7.42 2.20 23.10
C PHE A 126 8.39 2.24 21.92
N LEU A 127 9.69 2.37 22.22
CA LEU A 127 10.71 2.57 21.20
C LEU A 127 11.28 1.24 20.73
N PRO A 128 11.35 0.98 19.42
CA PRO A 128 12.02 -0.19 18.85
C PRO A 128 13.54 -0.08 18.96
N ASP A 129 14.25 -1.14 18.60
CA ASP A 129 15.72 -1.09 18.47
C ASP A 129 16.13 -0.26 17.26
N LYS A 130 15.29 -0.23 16.21
CA LYS A 130 15.51 0.59 15.00
C LYS A 130 14.18 0.85 14.29
N PHE A 131 14.02 2.06 13.72
CA PHE A 131 13.01 2.33 12.71
C PHE A 131 13.54 2.02 11.31
N ILE A 132 12.69 1.41 10.48
CA ILE A 132 12.95 1.19 9.05
C ILE A 132 11.87 1.91 8.27
N PHE A 133 12.10 3.18 7.95
CA PHE A 133 11.11 3.98 7.25
C PHE A 133 11.13 3.76 5.75
N VAL A 134 10.00 4.00 5.13
CA VAL A 134 9.75 3.79 3.70
C VAL A 134 9.76 5.11 2.90
N SER A 135 9.92 6.23 3.59
CA SER A 135 9.89 7.57 2.99
C SER A 135 10.86 8.52 3.68
N PRO A 136 11.56 9.40 2.91
CA PRO A 136 12.38 10.46 3.49
C PRO A 136 11.60 11.39 4.42
N HIS A 137 10.30 11.60 4.15
CA HIS A 137 9.41 12.38 5.02
C HIS A 137 9.37 11.81 6.45
N SER A 138 9.26 10.49 6.60
CA SER A 138 9.24 9.86 7.92
C SER A 138 10.58 10.03 8.64
N LEU A 139 11.71 9.91 7.94
CA LEU A 139 13.03 10.19 8.55
C LEU A 139 13.07 11.59 9.14
N GLU A 140 12.60 12.59 8.40
CA GLU A 140 12.61 13.99 8.86
C GLU A 140 11.66 14.21 10.05
N VAL A 141 10.45 13.62 10.01
CA VAL A 141 9.46 13.74 11.08
C VAL A 141 9.95 13.11 12.39
N PHE A 142 10.65 11.97 12.32
CA PHE A 142 11.04 11.20 13.49
C PHE A 142 12.52 11.36 13.91
N LYS A 143 13.29 12.23 13.25
CA LYS A 143 14.75 12.39 13.45
C LYS A 143 15.20 12.59 14.88
N ASP A 144 14.38 13.24 15.71
CA ASP A 144 14.72 13.62 17.08
C ASP A 144 14.29 12.57 18.13
N MET A 145 13.82 11.38 17.70
CA MET A 145 13.36 10.31 18.59
C MET A 145 14.49 9.58 19.34
N GLY A 146 15.75 9.80 18.98
CA GLY A 146 16.90 9.13 19.64
C GLY A 146 17.01 7.63 19.34
N VAL A 147 16.28 7.12 18.33
CA VAL A 147 16.31 5.72 17.88
C VAL A 147 17.04 5.66 16.54
N PRO A 148 17.92 4.67 16.30
CA PRO A 148 18.51 4.46 14.98
C PRO A 148 17.45 4.32 13.88
N MET A 149 17.70 4.88 12.70
CA MET A 149 16.76 4.88 11.58
C MET A 149 17.45 4.53 10.26
N ASP A 150 16.79 3.73 9.44
CA ASP A 150 17.18 3.48 8.06
C ASP A 150 16.03 3.84 7.12
N LEU A 151 16.36 4.22 5.89
CA LEU A 151 15.43 4.39 4.80
C LEU A 151 15.52 3.17 3.88
N ILE A 152 14.43 2.40 3.79
CA ILE A 152 14.31 1.31 2.82
C ILE A 152 12.98 1.51 2.08
N GLU A 153 13.05 2.07 0.89
CA GLU A 153 11.87 2.26 0.05
C GLU A 153 11.35 0.92 -0.48
N TYR A 154 10.07 0.90 -0.85
CA TYR A 154 9.44 -0.30 -1.40
C TYR A 154 10.14 -0.75 -2.69
N PRO A 155 10.57 -2.02 -2.78
CA PRO A 155 11.06 -2.57 -4.02
C PRO A 155 9.91 -2.76 -5.03
N ILE A 156 10.17 -2.44 -6.29
CA ILE A 156 9.25 -2.67 -7.41
C ILE A 156 9.90 -3.66 -8.36
N ASP A 157 9.12 -4.65 -8.80
CA ASP A 157 9.57 -5.60 -9.80
C ASP A 157 9.56 -4.94 -11.19
N LYS A 158 10.72 -4.95 -11.84
CA LYS A 158 10.79 -4.60 -13.27
C LYS A 158 10.25 -5.75 -14.09
N LYS A 159 9.22 -5.46 -14.88
CA LYS A 159 8.68 -6.39 -15.86
C LYS A 159 8.84 -5.83 -17.27
N THR A 160 8.99 -6.72 -18.25
CA THR A 160 9.03 -6.30 -19.66
C THR A 160 7.65 -5.78 -20.05
N PRO A 161 7.54 -4.51 -20.51
CA PRO A 161 6.28 -3.98 -20.96
C PRO A 161 5.74 -4.77 -22.17
N ASN A 162 4.45 -5.08 -22.14
CA ASN A 162 3.73 -5.67 -23.26
C ASN A 162 2.31 -5.06 -23.34
N LYS A 163 2.26 -3.81 -23.78
CA LYS A 163 1.02 -3.01 -23.80
C LYS A 163 -0.06 -3.65 -24.68
N GLU A 164 0.27 -4.02 -25.90
CA GLU A 164 -0.71 -4.56 -26.86
C GLU A 164 -1.32 -5.88 -26.39
N TYR A 165 -0.49 -6.79 -25.87
CA TYR A 165 -0.98 -8.05 -25.31
C TYR A 165 -1.92 -7.82 -24.12
N ASN A 166 -1.52 -6.94 -23.19
CA ASN A 166 -2.32 -6.67 -22.00
C ASN A 166 -3.61 -5.89 -22.35
N GLN A 167 -3.59 -4.98 -23.33
CA GLN A 167 -4.81 -4.33 -23.81
C GLN A 167 -5.79 -5.34 -24.40
N SER A 168 -5.31 -6.29 -25.19
CA SER A 168 -6.12 -7.36 -25.75
C SER A 168 -6.69 -8.26 -24.64
N LEU A 169 -5.85 -8.65 -23.66
CA LEU A 169 -6.27 -9.48 -22.52
C LEU A 169 -7.37 -8.81 -21.69
N LEU A 170 -7.30 -7.49 -21.51
CA LEU A 170 -8.28 -6.70 -20.77
C LEU A 170 -9.48 -6.27 -21.61
N GLY A 171 -9.47 -6.53 -22.93
CA GLY A 171 -10.51 -6.09 -23.86
C GLY A 171 -10.61 -4.57 -24.00
N LEU A 172 -9.47 -3.86 -23.92
CA LEU A 172 -9.44 -2.41 -24.05
C LEU A 172 -9.45 -2.02 -25.54
N ASP A 173 -10.35 -1.09 -25.90
CA ASP A 173 -10.50 -0.61 -27.26
C ASP A 173 -9.34 0.33 -27.63
N PRO A 174 -8.48 0.00 -28.61
CA PRO A 174 -7.32 0.79 -28.97
C PRO A 174 -7.66 2.17 -29.59
N GLU A 175 -8.92 2.41 -29.98
CA GLU A 175 -9.35 3.73 -30.45
C GLU A 175 -9.51 4.76 -29.32
N TYR A 176 -9.56 4.30 -28.05
CA TYR A 176 -9.68 5.16 -26.88
C TYR A 176 -8.32 5.37 -26.20
N LYS A 177 -8.17 6.52 -25.57
CA LYS A 177 -7.15 6.71 -24.54
C LYS A 177 -7.65 6.15 -23.22
N HIS A 178 -6.77 5.49 -22.49
CA HIS A 178 -7.10 4.81 -21.25
C HIS A 178 -6.41 5.47 -20.06
N VAL A 179 -7.20 5.98 -19.13
CA VAL A 179 -6.74 6.59 -17.88
C VAL A 179 -6.97 5.62 -16.73
N LEU A 180 -5.94 5.34 -15.95
CA LEU A 180 -5.98 4.41 -14.83
C LEU A 180 -6.05 5.16 -13.50
N ASN A 181 -6.88 4.68 -12.57
CA ASN A 181 -6.89 5.07 -11.16
C ASN A 181 -6.86 3.82 -10.30
N ILE A 182 -5.85 3.68 -9.43
CA ILE A 182 -5.65 2.50 -8.58
C ILE A 182 -5.82 2.90 -7.12
N GLY A 183 -6.63 2.13 -6.40
CA GLY A 183 -6.72 2.23 -4.94
C GLY A 183 -8.08 1.85 -4.37
N LEU A 184 -8.06 1.48 -3.09
CA LEU A 184 -9.25 1.29 -2.26
C LEU A 184 -10.12 2.55 -2.31
N PHE A 185 -11.43 2.40 -2.52
CA PHE A 185 -12.37 3.53 -2.60
C PHE A 185 -12.56 4.16 -1.22
N THR A 186 -11.82 5.25 -0.96
CA THR A 186 -11.83 5.99 0.32
C THR A 186 -11.73 7.50 0.11
N TRP A 187 -12.08 8.26 1.15
CA TRP A 187 -11.88 9.72 1.19
C TRP A 187 -10.44 10.13 0.88
N GLY A 188 -9.46 9.37 1.38
CA GLY A 188 -8.03 9.63 1.16
C GLY A 188 -7.62 9.44 -0.30
N LYS A 189 -8.15 8.43 -0.98
CA LYS A 189 -7.86 8.12 -2.40
C LYS A 189 -8.63 9.01 -3.38
N ASN A 190 -9.78 9.59 -2.94
CA ASN A 190 -10.48 10.66 -3.64
C ASN A 190 -10.88 10.34 -5.09
N GLN A 191 -11.42 9.15 -5.34
CA GLN A 191 -11.92 8.75 -6.66
C GLN A 191 -13.03 9.67 -7.18
N GLY A 192 -13.77 10.33 -6.27
CA GLY A 192 -14.77 11.33 -6.66
C GLY A 192 -14.20 12.42 -7.56
N TYR A 193 -12.99 12.93 -7.27
CA TYR A 193 -12.31 13.89 -8.13
C TYR A 193 -12.00 13.31 -9.52
N ALA A 194 -11.56 12.05 -9.59
CA ALA A 194 -11.32 11.40 -10.89
C ALA A 194 -12.62 11.21 -11.68
N PHE A 195 -13.78 10.98 -11.02
CA PHE A 195 -15.07 10.96 -11.69
C PHE A 195 -15.48 12.34 -12.23
N GLU A 196 -15.17 13.42 -11.49
CA GLU A 196 -15.40 14.78 -12.02
C GLU A 196 -14.56 15.07 -13.26
N VAL A 197 -13.27 14.69 -13.26
CA VAL A 197 -12.40 14.80 -14.44
C VAL A 197 -12.98 13.98 -15.59
N ALA A 198 -13.41 12.75 -15.35
CA ALA A 198 -14.01 11.89 -16.36
C ALA A 198 -15.30 12.50 -16.97
N ARG A 199 -16.16 13.10 -16.12
CA ARG A 199 -17.40 13.77 -16.58
C ARG A 199 -17.11 14.93 -17.52
N LEU A 200 -16.09 15.72 -17.23
CA LEU A 200 -15.68 16.84 -18.08
C LEU A 200 -15.05 16.41 -19.40
N LEU A 201 -14.67 15.13 -19.52
CA LEU A 201 -14.03 14.55 -20.70
C LEU A 201 -14.90 13.47 -21.39
N GLN A 202 -16.19 13.39 -21.06
CA GLN A 202 -17.08 12.33 -21.59
C GLN A 202 -17.29 12.41 -23.10
N ASP A 203 -17.17 13.59 -23.71
CA ASP A 203 -17.33 13.80 -25.15
C ASP A 203 -16.04 13.46 -25.95
N TYR A 204 -14.98 13.06 -25.26
CA TYR A 204 -13.73 12.64 -25.89
C TYR A 204 -13.62 11.10 -25.93
N LYS A 205 -12.80 10.58 -26.83
CA LYS A 205 -12.45 9.14 -26.88
C LYS A 205 -11.52 8.76 -25.71
N ILE A 206 -11.99 8.90 -24.47
CA ILE A 206 -11.23 8.61 -23.25
C ILE A 206 -12.07 7.72 -22.32
N LYS A 207 -11.47 6.62 -21.86
CA LYS A 207 -12.06 5.71 -20.86
C LYS A 207 -11.24 5.75 -19.56
N PHE A 208 -11.93 5.79 -18.43
CA PHE A 208 -11.32 5.78 -17.11
C PHE A 208 -11.53 4.42 -16.45
N HIS A 209 -10.45 3.82 -15.99
CA HIS A 209 -10.43 2.50 -15.35
C HIS A 209 -10.09 2.64 -13.88
N PHE A 210 -11.00 2.21 -13.03
CA PHE A 210 -10.81 2.23 -11.58
C PHE A 210 -10.58 0.80 -11.08
N VAL A 211 -9.39 0.55 -10.53
CA VAL A 211 -8.98 -0.74 -10.00
C VAL A 211 -8.75 -0.62 -8.49
N GLY A 212 -9.51 -1.35 -7.73
CA GLY A 212 -9.48 -1.34 -6.27
C GLY A 212 -10.82 -1.71 -5.68
N ASN A 213 -10.81 -2.16 -4.44
CA ASN A 213 -12.04 -2.63 -3.82
C ASN A 213 -12.92 -1.49 -3.30
N GLN A 214 -14.19 -1.84 -3.08
CA GLN A 214 -15.22 -1.01 -2.47
C GLN A 214 -15.61 -1.65 -1.14
N ALA A 215 -14.71 -1.56 -0.15
CA ALA A 215 -14.92 -2.18 1.16
C ALA A 215 -16.14 -1.56 1.88
N SER A 216 -16.90 -2.40 2.58
CA SER A 216 -18.17 -2.03 3.21
C SER A 216 -18.04 -0.93 4.27
N ASN A 217 -16.91 -0.87 4.97
CA ASN A 217 -16.61 0.18 5.95
C ASN A 217 -16.39 1.58 5.35
N PHE A 218 -16.35 1.70 4.02
CA PHE A 218 -16.26 2.98 3.30
C PHE A 218 -17.48 3.25 2.41
N VAL A 219 -18.60 2.54 2.64
CA VAL A 219 -19.83 2.67 1.82
C VAL A 219 -20.36 4.11 1.81
N ASP A 220 -20.22 4.84 2.89
CA ASP A 220 -20.66 6.25 2.99
C ASP A 220 -19.87 7.18 2.05
N TYR A 221 -18.65 6.77 1.66
CA TYR A 221 -17.88 7.46 0.64
C TYR A 221 -18.24 7.01 -0.77
N TRP A 222 -18.05 5.72 -1.05
CA TRP A 222 -18.15 5.26 -2.43
C TRP A 222 -19.60 5.09 -2.92
N GLY A 223 -20.55 4.86 -2.02
CA GLY A 223 -21.94 4.66 -2.39
C GLY A 223 -22.56 5.86 -3.13
N PRO A 224 -22.45 7.10 -2.60
CA PRO A 224 -22.94 8.30 -3.29
C PRO A 224 -22.24 8.56 -4.64
N ILE A 225 -20.91 8.44 -4.72
CA ILE A 225 -20.18 8.74 -5.95
C ILE A 225 -20.48 7.71 -7.05
N MET A 226 -20.73 6.45 -6.70
CA MET A 226 -21.09 5.41 -7.66
C MET A 226 -22.46 5.66 -8.33
N LYS A 227 -23.40 6.31 -7.63
CA LYS A 227 -24.71 6.69 -8.19
C LYS A 227 -24.59 7.71 -9.32
N THR A 228 -23.52 8.48 -9.32
CA THR A 228 -23.25 9.54 -10.30
C THR A 228 -22.04 9.24 -11.18
N LYS A 229 -21.64 7.96 -11.23
CA LYS A 229 -20.48 7.52 -12.04
C LYS A 229 -20.72 7.86 -13.51
N PRO A 230 -19.78 8.56 -14.19
CA PRO A 230 -19.88 8.82 -15.62
C PRO A 230 -19.81 7.54 -16.48
N ASP A 231 -20.43 7.55 -17.65
CA ASP A 231 -20.50 6.39 -18.55
C ASP A 231 -19.14 5.99 -19.15
N ASN A 232 -18.22 6.95 -19.25
CA ASN A 232 -16.84 6.68 -19.67
C ASN A 232 -15.94 6.12 -18.56
N CYS A 233 -16.51 5.80 -17.37
CA CYS A 233 -15.82 5.18 -16.24
C CYS A 233 -16.19 3.71 -16.08
N ILE A 234 -15.17 2.84 -15.95
CA ILE A 234 -15.30 1.41 -15.69
C ILE A 234 -14.66 1.12 -14.33
N VAL A 235 -15.44 0.54 -13.42
CA VAL A 235 -14.97 0.11 -12.09
C VAL A 235 -14.80 -1.40 -12.12
N TRP A 236 -13.56 -1.86 -11.96
CA TRP A 236 -13.16 -3.27 -12.08
C TRP A 236 -13.20 -4.02 -10.75
N GLY A 237 -13.32 -3.29 -9.62
CA GLY A 237 -13.17 -3.90 -8.30
C GLY A 237 -11.72 -4.26 -7.97
N GLU A 238 -11.52 -5.15 -7.01
CA GLU A 238 -10.20 -5.66 -6.67
C GLU A 238 -9.71 -6.66 -7.73
N ARG A 239 -8.45 -6.50 -8.13
CA ARG A 239 -7.82 -7.30 -9.17
C ARG A 239 -6.44 -7.78 -8.70
N ASN A 240 -6.04 -8.97 -9.15
CA ASN A 240 -4.69 -9.52 -8.96
C ASN A 240 -3.74 -9.26 -10.14
N ASP A 241 -4.27 -8.76 -11.26
CA ASP A 241 -3.57 -8.43 -12.50
C ASP A 241 -3.41 -6.90 -12.70
N VAL A 242 -3.27 -6.12 -11.63
CA VAL A 242 -3.12 -4.65 -11.65
C VAL A 242 -2.00 -4.20 -12.57
N ASP A 243 -0.93 -4.98 -12.65
CA ASP A 243 0.20 -4.75 -13.52
C ASP A 243 -0.22 -4.69 -15.02
N SER A 244 -1.14 -5.54 -15.45
CA SER A 244 -1.67 -5.50 -16.81
C SER A 244 -2.40 -4.19 -17.12
N PHE A 245 -3.14 -3.64 -16.15
CA PHE A 245 -3.76 -2.31 -16.29
C PHE A 245 -2.72 -1.20 -16.38
N THR A 246 -1.69 -1.23 -15.50
CA THR A 246 -0.63 -0.23 -15.51
C THR A 246 0.13 -0.23 -16.84
N GLN A 247 0.39 -1.39 -17.42
CA GLN A 247 1.02 -1.49 -18.73
C GLN A 247 0.12 -0.99 -19.88
N SER A 248 -1.18 -1.29 -19.80
CA SER A 248 -2.14 -1.05 -20.89
C SER A 248 -2.62 0.39 -20.98
N CYS A 249 -2.77 1.07 -19.84
CA CYS A 249 -3.27 2.43 -19.80
C CYS A 249 -2.23 3.45 -20.30
N ASP A 250 -2.72 4.59 -20.80
CA ASP A 250 -1.87 5.66 -21.32
C ASP A 250 -1.41 6.62 -20.23
N VAL A 251 -2.24 6.85 -19.22
CA VAL A 251 -2.01 7.80 -18.13
C VAL A 251 -2.48 7.20 -16.81
N HIS A 252 -1.72 7.44 -15.75
CA HIS A 252 -2.15 7.16 -14.40
C HIS A 252 -2.63 8.46 -13.71
N LEU A 253 -3.91 8.54 -13.38
CA LEU A 253 -4.52 9.65 -12.64
C LEU A 253 -4.62 9.27 -11.16
N PHE A 254 -3.67 9.69 -10.36
CA PHE A 254 -3.56 9.38 -8.95
C PHE A 254 -4.08 10.54 -8.07
N THR A 255 -5.33 10.43 -7.64
CA THR A 255 -6.09 11.51 -7.00
C THR A 255 -6.00 11.54 -5.48
N SER A 256 -5.15 10.71 -4.88
CA SER A 256 -4.99 10.64 -3.42
C SER A 256 -4.55 11.96 -2.81
N ARG A 257 -5.12 12.27 -1.64
CA ARG A 257 -4.80 13.45 -0.81
C ARG A 257 -4.02 13.10 0.46
N LEU A 258 -3.88 11.81 0.74
CA LEU A 258 -3.22 11.31 1.94
C LEU A 258 -2.34 10.11 1.56
N GLU A 259 -1.04 10.34 1.41
CA GLU A 259 -0.06 9.34 0.99
C GLU A 259 1.28 9.56 1.67
N LEU A 260 2.06 8.49 1.79
CA LEU A 260 3.44 8.53 2.24
C LEU A 260 4.41 8.07 1.12
N ASN A 261 4.23 6.85 0.64
CA ASN A 261 5.04 6.26 -0.43
C ASN A 261 4.20 5.31 -1.29
N PRO A 262 3.33 5.84 -2.18
CA PRO A 262 2.39 5.02 -2.92
C PRO A 262 3.07 4.09 -3.92
N LEU A 263 2.81 2.78 -3.80
CA LEU A 263 3.31 1.75 -4.70
C LEU A 263 2.86 1.98 -6.14
N SER A 264 1.59 2.34 -6.36
CA SER A 264 1.02 2.51 -7.70
C SER A 264 1.68 3.64 -8.51
N ILE A 265 2.20 4.68 -7.87
CA ILE A 265 3.02 5.70 -8.57
C ILE A 265 4.33 5.06 -9.03
N LYS A 266 5.03 4.35 -8.14
CA LYS A 266 6.29 3.67 -8.49
C LYS A 266 6.09 2.66 -9.62
N GLU A 267 5.03 1.85 -9.53
CA GLU A 267 4.67 0.87 -10.56
C GLU A 267 4.42 1.55 -11.91
N SER A 268 3.75 2.70 -11.92
CA SER A 268 3.50 3.47 -13.15
C SER A 268 4.79 4.05 -13.74
N LEU A 269 5.69 4.56 -12.92
CA LEU A 269 6.98 5.11 -13.33
C LEU A 269 7.91 4.03 -13.92
N GLU A 270 7.86 2.78 -13.40
CA GLU A 270 8.61 1.65 -14.00
C GLU A 270 8.22 1.37 -15.46
N TYR A 271 6.98 1.67 -15.84
CA TYR A 271 6.49 1.59 -17.22
C TYR A 271 6.54 2.94 -17.95
N SER A 272 7.24 3.93 -17.43
CA SER A 272 7.34 5.29 -17.98
C SER A 272 5.97 5.90 -18.30
N LYS A 273 4.97 5.64 -17.45
CA LYS A 273 3.62 6.17 -17.63
C LYS A 273 3.53 7.59 -17.10
N PRO A 274 3.02 8.53 -17.89
CA PRO A 274 2.62 9.83 -17.38
C PRO A 274 1.69 9.66 -16.18
N THR A 275 2.08 10.22 -15.03
CA THR A 275 1.37 10.05 -13.78
C THR A 275 1.00 11.41 -13.20
N MET A 276 -0.29 11.65 -13.09
CA MET A 276 -0.84 12.91 -12.57
C MET A 276 -1.15 12.78 -11.08
N ILE A 277 -0.57 13.64 -10.25
CA ILE A 277 -0.66 13.57 -8.79
C ILE A 277 -0.96 14.94 -8.17
N PHE A 278 -1.54 14.98 -6.99
CA PHE A 278 -1.53 16.18 -6.16
C PHE A 278 -0.13 16.42 -5.57
N ASN A 279 0.26 17.68 -5.45
CA ASN A 279 1.49 18.06 -4.76
C ASN A 279 1.28 17.97 -3.25
N LEU A 280 1.60 16.82 -2.66
CA LEU A 280 1.46 16.58 -1.22
C LEU A 280 2.74 16.98 -0.47
N PRO A 281 2.65 17.48 0.77
CA PRO A 281 3.82 17.79 1.59
C PRO A 281 4.78 16.61 1.77
N THR A 282 4.26 15.38 1.78
CA THR A 282 5.02 14.13 1.89
C THR A 282 5.87 13.81 0.66
N TYR A 283 5.63 14.50 -0.47
CA TYR A 283 6.34 14.31 -1.74
C TYR A 283 7.47 15.34 -1.96
N LYS A 284 7.65 16.26 -1.02
CA LYS A 284 8.69 17.30 -1.15
C LYS A 284 10.05 16.69 -1.44
N GLY A 285 10.66 17.08 -2.56
CA GLY A 285 11.95 16.58 -3.01
C GLY A 285 11.97 15.16 -3.57
N LYS A 286 10.81 14.46 -3.58
CA LYS A 286 10.77 13.05 -3.98
C LYS A 286 10.63 12.86 -5.48
N TYR A 287 9.82 13.68 -6.12
CA TYR A 287 9.46 13.54 -7.55
C TYR A 287 9.95 14.71 -8.40
N ASP A 288 10.80 15.58 -7.88
CA ASP A 288 11.22 16.83 -8.55
C ASP A 288 12.03 16.58 -9.84
N SER A 289 12.66 15.41 -9.96
CA SER A 289 13.45 14.99 -11.13
C SER A 289 12.73 13.97 -12.03
N GLU A 290 11.49 13.62 -11.72
CA GLU A 290 10.74 12.58 -12.42
C GLU A 290 9.95 13.18 -13.60
N GLU A 291 10.44 13.01 -14.82
CA GLU A 291 9.85 13.59 -16.04
C GLU A 291 8.39 13.12 -16.29
N ASN A 292 8.04 11.93 -15.83
CA ASN A 292 6.70 11.37 -15.99
C ASN A 292 5.72 11.78 -14.88
N ILE A 293 6.11 12.61 -13.91
CA ILE A 293 5.23 13.15 -12.89
C ILE A 293 4.70 14.52 -13.30
N HIS A 294 3.38 14.65 -13.24
CA HIS A 294 2.66 15.89 -13.54
C HIS A 294 1.76 16.27 -12.37
N TYR A 295 1.97 17.45 -11.82
CA TYR A 295 1.15 17.91 -10.70
C TYR A 295 -0.22 18.40 -11.16
N LEU A 296 -1.26 17.92 -10.48
CA LEU A 296 -2.64 18.34 -10.67
C LEU A 296 -2.80 19.81 -10.27
N THR A 297 -3.27 20.63 -11.21
CA THR A 297 -3.57 22.06 -11.04
C THR A 297 -4.99 22.33 -11.49
N GLY A 298 -5.46 23.58 -11.38
CA GLY A 298 -6.76 23.99 -11.93
C GLY A 298 -6.89 23.79 -13.44
N ASP A 299 -5.77 23.64 -14.15
CA ASP A 299 -5.71 23.42 -15.61
C ASP A 299 -5.56 21.93 -16.01
N THR A 300 -5.72 21.01 -15.07
CA THR A 300 -5.56 19.56 -15.31
C THR A 300 -6.34 19.04 -16.51
N ILE A 301 -7.54 19.58 -16.77
CA ILE A 301 -8.38 19.19 -17.91
C ILE A 301 -7.72 19.50 -19.24
N LYS A 302 -6.92 20.55 -19.36
CA LYS A 302 -6.21 20.91 -20.59
C LYS A 302 -5.21 19.83 -21.01
N TYR A 303 -4.57 19.15 -20.04
CA TYR A 303 -3.63 18.06 -20.31
C TYR A 303 -4.28 16.90 -21.10
N PHE A 304 -5.52 16.56 -20.75
CA PHE A 304 -6.23 15.45 -21.41
C PHE A 304 -6.82 15.81 -22.77
N ARG A 305 -6.84 17.09 -23.14
CA ARG A 305 -7.41 17.58 -24.42
C ARG A 305 -6.38 17.66 -25.55
N ASN A 306 -5.09 17.65 -25.23
CA ASN A 306 -3.98 17.65 -26.17
C ASN A 306 -3.44 16.22 -26.38
#